data_36893c49457658eea07cfdccb70dc29a
#
_entry.id   36893c49457658eea07cfdccb70dc29a
#
_cell.length_a   1.000
_cell.length_b   1.000
_cell.length_c   1.000
_cell.angle_alpha   90.00
_cell.angle_beta   90.00
_cell.angle_gamma   90.00
#
_symmetry.space_group_name_H-M   'P 1'
#
loop_
_entity.id
_entity.type
_entity.pdbx_description
1 polymer ?
#
loop_
_entity_poly.entity_id
_entity_poly.type
_entity_poly.pdbx_seq_one_letter_code
_entity_poly.pdbx_strand_id
1 'polypeptide(L)'
;EIGMGIHGEPGIHRTKLMKIDDVVSNIMEKILEDLPFEDGCEVAVLVNGLGGTPKEELYLAYRKLYQILSDKNISIHRKYIGEYATSLEMAGMSISLLKLDDELKEMIDAPCYSPFFEQNH
;
A
#
# COMPACT_ATOMS: atom_id res chain seq x y z
N GLU A 1 4.15 13.89 -7.07
CA GLU A 1 3.35 14.42 -5.96
C GLU A 1 2.94 13.30 -5.02
N ILE A 2 3.06 13.53 -3.73
CA ILE A 2 2.67 12.56 -2.70
C ILE A 2 1.28 12.91 -2.19
N GLY A 3 0.42 11.89 -2.12
CA GLY A 3 -0.94 12.05 -1.62
C GLY A 3 -1.97 12.52 -2.65
N MET A 4 -1.58 12.60 -3.93
CA MET A 4 -2.52 12.94 -4.99
C MET A 4 -3.50 11.80 -5.24
N GLY A 5 -4.79 12.10 -5.33
CA GLY A 5 -5.81 11.12 -5.66
C GLY A 5 -5.79 10.75 -7.14
N ILE A 6 -6.24 9.53 -7.46
CA ILE A 6 -6.25 9.03 -8.84
C ILE A 6 -7.24 9.78 -9.74
N HIS A 7 -8.16 10.53 -9.15
CA HIS A 7 -9.11 11.37 -9.88
C HIS A 7 -8.72 12.85 -9.86
N GLY A 8 -7.45 13.15 -9.57
CA GLY A 8 -6.93 14.51 -9.58
C GLY A 8 -7.11 15.29 -8.30
N GLU A 9 -7.48 14.63 -7.21
CA GLU A 9 -7.55 15.29 -5.91
C GLU A 9 -6.15 15.78 -5.49
N PRO A 10 -6.05 16.99 -4.91
CA PRO A 10 -4.74 17.52 -4.55
C PRO A 10 -4.02 16.69 -3.50
N GLY A 11 -2.72 16.54 -3.69
CA GLY A 11 -1.88 15.80 -2.77
C GLY A 11 -1.36 16.65 -1.61
N ILE A 12 -0.71 15.99 -0.68
CA ILE A 12 -0.15 16.62 0.51
C ILE A 12 1.18 17.30 0.19
N HIS A 13 1.95 16.70 -0.70
CA HIS A 13 3.33 17.10 -0.92
C HIS A 13 3.77 16.80 -2.36
N ARG A 14 4.44 17.76 -2.99
CA ARG A 14 5.01 17.58 -4.32
C ARG A 14 6.53 17.60 -4.21
N THR A 15 7.19 16.52 -4.68
CA THR A 15 8.64 16.42 -4.70
C THR A 15 9.14 16.14 -6.10
N LYS A 16 10.44 16.37 -6.31
CA LYS A 16 11.14 15.92 -7.51
C LYS A 16 11.41 14.42 -7.40
N LEU A 17 12.16 13.88 -8.36
CA LEU A 17 12.54 12.46 -8.35
C LEU A 17 13.15 12.06 -7.01
N MET A 18 12.61 11.01 -6.42
CA MET A 18 13.09 10.43 -5.16
C MET A 18 13.36 8.95 -5.36
N LYS A 19 14.27 8.41 -4.57
CA LYS A 19 14.46 6.96 -4.52
C LYS A 19 13.21 6.32 -3.94
N ILE A 20 12.91 5.09 -4.37
CA ILE A 20 11.73 4.35 -3.90
C ILE A 20 11.69 4.25 -2.38
N ASP A 21 12.83 3.96 -1.74
CA ASP A 21 12.89 3.85 -0.28
C ASP A 21 12.47 5.15 0.40
N ASP A 22 12.87 6.29 -0.15
CA ASP A 22 12.51 7.61 0.40
C ASP A 22 11.03 7.92 0.17
N VAL A 23 10.50 7.55 -0.99
CA VAL A 23 9.06 7.71 -1.28
C VAL A 23 8.22 6.90 -0.30
N VAL A 24 8.58 5.63 -0.12
CA VAL A 24 7.86 4.75 0.81
C VAL A 24 7.96 5.27 2.24
N SER A 25 9.14 5.71 2.66
CA SER A 25 9.33 6.26 4.01
C SER A 25 8.45 7.49 4.24
N ASN A 26 8.36 8.39 3.26
CA ASN A 26 7.50 9.56 3.34
C ASN A 26 6.02 9.18 3.46
N ILE A 27 5.57 8.26 2.61
CA ILE A 27 4.18 7.81 2.62
C ILE A 27 3.84 7.13 3.94
N MET A 28 4.71 6.24 4.40
CA MET A 28 4.48 5.50 5.63
C MET A 28 4.49 6.39 6.87
N GLU A 29 5.34 7.41 6.89
CA GLU A 29 5.33 8.39 7.97
C GLU A 29 3.96 9.05 8.11
N LYS A 30 3.35 9.45 7.00
CA LYS A 30 2.04 10.07 7.01
C LYS A 30 0.94 9.09 7.41
N ILE A 31 0.97 7.87 6.92
CA ILE A 31 -0.02 6.85 7.27
C ILE A 31 0.05 6.50 8.76
N LEU A 32 1.24 6.33 9.29
CA LEU A 32 1.43 5.94 10.69
C LEU A 32 1.12 7.07 11.67
N GLU A 33 1.18 8.33 11.23
CA GLU A 33 0.73 9.46 12.03
C GLU A 33 -0.79 9.53 12.12
N ASP A 34 -1.47 9.13 11.06
CA ASP A 34 -2.92 9.31 10.93
C ASP A 34 -3.74 8.34 11.79
N LEU A 35 -3.25 7.12 11.94
CA LEU A 35 -3.93 6.08 12.73
C LEU A 35 -2.98 5.48 13.75
N PRO A 36 -3.45 5.23 14.98
CA PRO A 36 -2.62 4.55 15.96
C PRO A 36 -2.49 3.06 15.60
N PHE A 37 -1.32 2.68 15.10
CA PHE A 37 -0.96 1.28 14.88
C PHE A 37 -0.20 0.80 16.11
N GLU A 38 -0.85 -0.02 16.90
CA GLU A 38 -0.30 -0.53 18.14
C GLU A 38 0.77 -1.58 17.88
N ASP A 39 1.71 -1.70 18.82
CA ASP A 39 2.69 -2.76 18.82
C ASP A 39 1.97 -4.12 18.82
N GLY A 40 2.35 -5.01 17.90
CA GLY A 40 1.74 -6.33 17.76
C GLY A 40 0.47 -6.38 16.92
N CYS A 41 0.00 -5.27 16.34
CA CYS A 41 -1.18 -5.31 15.49
C CYS A 41 -0.88 -5.98 14.14
N GLU A 42 -1.92 -6.41 13.46
CA GLU A 42 -1.84 -7.02 12.13
C GLU A 42 -2.52 -6.15 11.09
N VAL A 43 -1.97 -6.09 9.89
CA VAL A 43 -2.50 -5.27 8.81
C VAL A 43 -2.61 -6.06 7.51
N ALA A 44 -3.51 -5.63 6.64
CA ALA A 44 -3.49 -5.99 5.23
C ALA A 44 -2.85 -4.82 4.47
N VAL A 45 -2.05 -5.13 3.47
CA VAL A 45 -1.29 -4.14 2.71
C VAL A 45 -1.69 -4.21 1.25
N LEU A 46 -1.95 -3.07 0.65
CA LEU A 46 -2.13 -2.93 -0.79
C LEU A 46 -1.07 -1.98 -1.32
N VAL A 47 -0.23 -2.49 -2.22
CA VAL A 47 0.71 -1.68 -3.00
C VAL A 47 0.20 -1.68 -4.42
N ASN A 48 -0.35 -0.56 -4.85
CA ASN A 48 -1.05 -0.43 -6.12
C ASN A 48 -0.28 0.44 -7.10
N GLY A 49 0.03 -0.11 -8.28
CA GLY A 49 0.61 0.66 -9.38
C GLY A 49 -0.49 1.40 -10.12
N LEU A 50 -0.21 2.64 -10.52
CA LEU A 50 -1.18 3.51 -11.16
C LEU A 50 -1.17 3.40 -12.69
N GLY A 51 -0.48 2.40 -13.24
CA GLY A 51 -0.47 2.10 -14.68
C GLY A 51 0.91 2.23 -15.31
N GLY A 52 1.69 3.23 -14.94
CA GLY A 52 3.00 3.49 -15.52
C GLY A 52 4.19 3.03 -14.71
N THR A 53 3.95 2.39 -13.56
CA THR A 53 5.04 1.95 -12.68
C THR A 53 5.35 0.48 -12.91
N PRO A 54 6.61 0.10 -13.22
CA PRO A 54 6.98 -1.30 -13.38
C PRO A 54 6.72 -2.11 -12.13
N LYS A 55 6.39 -3.39 -12.33
CA LYS A 55 6.08 -4.30 -11.23
C LYS A 55 7.26 -4.48 -10.27
N GLU A 56 8.48 -4.48 -10.80
CA GLU A 56 9.70 -4.58 -10.00
C GLU A 56 9.79 -3.45 -8.97
N GLU A 57 9.39 -2.24 -9.35
CA GLU A 57 9.38 -1.09 -8.45
C GLU A 57 8.34 -1.25 -7.34
N LEU A 58 7.19 -1.86 -7.65
CA LEU A 58 6.18 -2.14 -6.64
C LEU A 58 6.69 -3.12 -5.59
N TYR A 59 7.43 -4.15 -6.00
CA TYR A 59 8.02 -5.11 -5.07
C TYR A 59 9.15 -4.49 -4.24
N LEU A 60 9.93 -3.60 -4.82
CA LEU A 60 10.94 -2.85 -4.06
C LEU A 60 10.28 -1.96 -3.01
N ALA A 61 9.17 -1.30 -3.37
CA ALA A 61 8.41 -0.50 -2.43
C ALA A 61 7.86 -1.36 -1.29
N TYR A 62 7.33 -2.54 -1.60
CA TYR A 62 6.82 -3.47 -0.59
C TYR A 62 7.94 -3.91 0.37
N ARG A 63 9.14 -4.18 -0.16
CA ARG A 63 10.27 -4.58 0.68
C ARG A 63 10.61 -3.52 1.71
N LYS A 64 10.63 -2.25 1.31
CA LYS A 64 10.88 -1.14 2.25
C LYS A 64 9.75 -1.01 3.26
N LEU A 65 8.51 -1.11 2.81
CA LEU A 65 7.34 -1.08 3.66
C LEU A 65 7.37 -2.20 4.71
N TYR A 66 7.73 -3.40 4.30
CA TYR A 66 7.87 -4.55 5.20
C TYR A 66 8.90 -4.25 6.31
N GLN A 67 10.05 -3.66 5.95
CA GLN A 67 11.07 -3.29 6.93
C GLN A 67 10.54 -2.28 7.94
N ILE A 68 9.83 -1.26 7.47
CA ILE A 68 9.27 -0.22 8.35
C ILE A 68 8.26 -0.82 9.33
N LEU A 69 7.37 -1.67 8.84
CA LEU A 69 6.37 -2.31 9.69
C LEU A 69 6.99 -3.29 10.67
N SER A 70 7.98 -4.08 10.24
CA SER A 70 8.71 -4.99 11.12
C SER A 70 9.41 -4.26 12.27
N ASP A 71 10.01 -3.11 11.97
CA ASP A 71 10.69 -2.30 12.98
C ASP A 71 9.71 -1.75 14.04
N LYS A 72 8.45 -1.63 13.68
CA LYS A 72 7.40 -1.19 14.59
C LYS A 72 6.58 -2.34 15.18
N ASN A 73 7.04 -3.57 14.96
CA ASN A 73 6.36 -4.80 15.41
C ASN A 73 4.90 -4.89 14.92
N ILE A 74 4.69 -4.50 13.66
CA ILE A 74 3.40 -4.62 12.98
C ILE A 74 3.53 -5.75 11.96
N SER A 75 2.65 -6.75 12.06
CA SER A 75 2.67 -7.93 11.20
C SER A 75 1.78 -7.73 9.97
N ILE A 76 2.23 -8.25 8.82
CA ILE A 76 1.44 -8.24 7.59
C ILE A 76 0.73 -9.58 7.46
N HIS A 77 -0.61 -9.56 7.56
CA HIS A 77 -1.43 -10.76 7.41
C HIS A 77 -1.71 -11.08 5.95
N ARG A 78 -2.00 -10.06 5.14
CA ARG A 78 -2.24 -10.19 3.70
C ARG A 78 -1.56 -9.06 2.97
N LYS A 79 -1.04 -9.36 1.77
CA LYS A 79 -0.47 -8.35 0.89
C LYS A 79 -1.04 -8.50 -0.50
N TYR A 80 -1.28 -7.38 -1.14
CA TYR A 80 -1.71 -7.31 -2.54
C TYR A 80 -0.79 -6.32 -3.25
N ILE A 81 -0.04 -6.82 -4.23
CA ILE A 81 0.93 -6.01 -4.97
C ILE A 81 0.60 -6.15 -6.45
N GLY A 82 0.23 -5.05 -7.09
CA GLY A 82 -0.13 -5.09 -8.50
C GLY A 82 -0.83 -3.82 -8.94
N GLU A 83 -1.52 -3.91 -10.08
CA GLU A 83 -2.30 -2.80 -10.62
C GLU A 83 -3.78 -3.14 -10.46
N TYR A 84 -4.40 -2.60 -9.41
CA TYR A 84 -5.80 -2.84 -9.10
C TYR A 84 -6.70 -1.66 -9.43
N ALA A 85 -6.20 -0.44 -9.23
CA ALA A 85 -6.88 0.79 -9.61
C ALA A 85 -5.85 1.69 -10.28
N THR A 86 -6.09 2.02 -11.54
CA THR A 86 -5.13 2.78 -12.35
C THR A 86 -5.72 4.09 -12.86
N SER A 87 -4.86 4.95 -13.40
CA SER A 87 -5.26 6.20 -14.02
C SER A 87 -4.51 6.35 -15.34
N LEU A 88 -5.17 6.95 -16.33
CA LEU A 88 -4.54 7.18 -17.63
C LEU A 88 -3.33 8.09 -17.52
N GLU A 89 -2.24 7.69 -18.19
CA GLU A 89 -1.00 8.48 -18.27
C GLU A 89 -0.37 8.82 -16.93
N MET A 90 -0.70 8.06 -15.87
CA MET A 90 -0.13 8.30 -14.56
C MET A 90 0.90 7.22 -14.21
N ALA A 91 2.12 7.66 -13.90
CA ALA A 91 3.16 6.83 -13.33
C ALA A 91 3.20 7.10 -11.83
N GLY A 92 3.15 6.04 -11.03
CA GLY A 92 3.17 6.20 -9.59
C GLY A 92 2.63 4.96 -8.90
N MET A 93 2.48 5.08 -7.58
CA MET A 93 1.95 3.99 -6.77
C MET A 93 1.16 4.55 -5.60
N SER A 94 0.28 3.73 -5.05
CA SER A 94 -0.39 4.03 -3.79
C SER A 94 -0.15 2.90 -2.80
N ILE A 95 -0.17 3.26 -1.52
CA ILE A 95 -0.03 2.30 -0.43
C ILE A 95 -1.23 2.46 0.48
N SER A 96 -1.90 1.34 0.77
CA SER A 96 -3.02 1.31 1.69
C SER A 96 -2.76 0.30 2.78
N LEU A 97 -3.05 0.66 4.01
CA LEU A 97 -2.98 -0.25 5.15
C LEU A 97 -4.37 -0.37 5.77
N LEU A 98 -4.78 -1.59 6.05
CA LEU A 98 -6.01 -1.87 6.78
C LEU A 98 -5.63 -2.60 8.07
N LYS A 99 -5.88 -1.97 9.21
CA LYS A 99 -5.68 -2.62 10.50
C LYS A 99 -6.73 -3.71 10.69
N LEU A 100 -6.31 -4.91 11.06
CA LEU A 100 -7.18 -6.07 11.14
C LEU A 100 -7.46 -6.46 12.58
N ASP A 101 -8.73 -6.80 12.84
CA ASP A 101 -9.15 -7.58 13.98
C ASP A 101 -9.51 -8.99 13.49
N ASP A 102 -9.95 -9.87 14.38
CA ASP A 102 -10.26 -11.25 14.00
C ASP A 102 -11.38 -11.34 12.97
N GLU A 103 -12.40 -10.52 13.08
CA GLU A 103 -13.51 -10.48 12.13
C GLU A 103 -13.04 -10.02 10.74
N LEU A 104 -12.25 -8.95 10.66
CA LEU A 104 -11.72 -8.45 9.41
C LEU A 104 -10.76 -9.44 8.77
N LYS A 105 -9.96 -10.15 9.56
CA LYS A 105 -9.07 -11.20 9.05
C LYS A 105 -9.87 -12.31 8.38
N GLU A 106 -10.95 -12.76 9.00
CA GLU A 106 -11.82 -13.77 8.42
C GLU A 106 -12.46 -13.29 7.12
N MET A 107 -12.92 -12.05 7.08
CA MET A 107 -13.51 -11.46 5.89
C MET A 107 -12.52 -11.31 4.74
N ILE A 108 -11.30 -10.83 5.02
CA ILE A 108 -10.31 -10.60 3.97
C ILE A 108 -9.74 -11.91 3.44
N ASP A 109 -9.74 -12.97 4.26
CA ASP A 109 -9.24 -14.28 3.86
C ASP A 109 -10.27 -15.09 3.06
N ALA A 110 -11.51 -14.64 2.99
CA ALA A 110 -12.55 -15.35 2.25
C ALA A 110 -12.22 -15.41 0.76
N PRO A 111 -12.51 -16.52 0.08
CA PRO A 111 -12.32 -16.62 -1.37
C PRO A 111 -13.18 -15.60 -2.10
N CYS A 112 -12.65 -15.04 -3.18
CA CYS A 112 -13.39 -14.11 -4.03
C CYS A 112 -12.93 -14.23 -5.47
N TYR A 113 -13.78 -13.80 -6.39
CA TYR A 113 -13.49 -13.81 -7.80
C TYR A 113 -14.11 -12.60 -8.51
N SER A 114 -13.30 -11.99 -9.37
CA SER A 114 -13.78 -11.01 -10.34
C SER A 114 -12.93 -11.15 -11.60
N PRO A 115 -13.29 -10.52 -12.72
CA PRO A 115 -12.46 -10.61 -13.94
C PRO A 115 -11.01 -10.17 -13.76
N PHE A 116 -10.73 -9.33 -12.76
CA PHE A 116 -9.39 -8.77 -12.54
C PHE A 116 -8.74 -9.22 -11.24
N PHE A 117 -9.44 -9.99 -10.43
CA PHE A 117 -8.90 -10.42 -9.14
C PHE A 117 -9.54 -11.73 -8.68
N GLU A 118 -8.70 -12.65 -8.25
CA GLU A 118 -9.14 -13.95 -7.72
C GLU A 118 -8.33 -14.29 -6.48
N GLN A 119 -9.02 -14.80 -5.47
CA GLN A 119 -8.40 -15.25 -4.23
C GLN A 119 -9.04 -16.56 -3.79
N ASN A 120 -8.21 -17.59 -3.63
CA ASN A 120 -8.66 -18.94 -3.25
C ASN A 120 -8.36 -19.29 -1.79
N HIS A 121 -7.78 -18.45 -1.03
CA HIS A 121 -7.39 -18.54 0.37
C HIS A 121 -5.98 -17.98 0.62
#